data_4d9cb94af2ccbc7d461c052714560a33
#
_entry.id   4d9cb94af2ccbc7d461c052714560a33
#
_cell.length_a   1.000
_cell.length_b   1.000
_cell.length_c   1.000
_cell.angle_alpha   90.00
_cell.angle_beta   90.00
_cell.angle_gamma   90.00
#
_symmetry.space_group_name_H-M   'P 1'
#
loop_
_entity.id
_entity.type
_entity.pdbx_description
1 polymer ?
#
loop_
_entity_poly.entity_id
_entity_poly.type
_entity_poly.pdbx_seq_one_letter_code
_entity_poly.pdbx_strand_id
1 'polypeptide(L)'
;MKHLTMEMVTVILLSATIAVDAGTRPSFVSDDMIAKASSVVNACQTQTGVTTTDIEAVRNGQWLEGRPLMCYMYCLWEQFGLVDDKRELSLNGMLTFFQRMPAYRAEVQRAIRECKRIAGGDNCQYAYTFNKCYAERSPRTYYLF
;
A
#
# COMPACT_ATOMS: atom_id res chain seq x y z
N MET A 1 -4.63 -69.58 -5.09
CA MET A 1 -5.38 -68.26 -5.05
C MET A 1 -4.50 -67.28 -4.40
N LYS A 2 -3.96 -66.31 -5.17
CA LYS A 2 -3.15 -65.26 -4.66
C LYS A 2 -4.07 -64.04 -4.49
N HIS A 3 -4.28 -63.62 -3.24
CA HIS A 3 -4.94 -62.37 -2.96
C HIS A 3 -3.97 -61.24 -3.26
N LEU A 4 -4.20 -60.53 -4.33
CA LEU A 4 -3.56 -59.25 -4.55
C LEU A 4 -4.25 -58.21 -3.65
N THR A 5 -3.63 -57.88 -2.57
CA THR A 5 -3.98 -56.68 -1.81
C THR A 5 -3.45 -55.52 -2.59
N MET A 6 -4.38 -54.82 -3.21
CA MET A 6 -4.08 -53.55 -3.87
C MET A 6 -3.91 -52.48 -2.78
N GLU A 7 -2.66 -52.25 -2.40
CA GLU A 7 -2.35 -51.07 -1.56
C GLU A 7 -2.63 -49.82 -2.37
N MET A 8 -3.72 -49.16 -2.05
CA MET A 8 -3.96 -47.81 -2.49
C MET A 8 -2.92 -46.90 -1.84
N VAL A 9 -1.88 -46.60 -2.58
CA VAL A 9 -0.98 -45.52 -2.23
C VAL A 9 -1.76 -44.22 -2.41
N THR A 10 -2.29 -43.74 -1.32
CA THR A 10 -2.88 -42.40 -1.26
C THR A 10 -1.74 -41.40 -1.38
N VAL A 11 -1.47 -40.94 -2.58
CA VAL A 11 -0.59 -39.80 -2.81
C VAL A 11 -1.32 -38.56 -2.25
N ILE A 12 -0.97 -38.23 -1.01
CA ILE A 12 -1.35 -36.93 -0.44
C ILE A 12 -0.50 -35.93 -1.20
N LEU A 13 -1.08 -35.36 -2.24
CA LEU A 13 -0.60 -34.12 -2.82
C LEU A 13 -0.75 -33.02 -1.75
N LEU A 14 0.29 -32.85 -0.95
CA LEU A 14 0.48 -31.60 -0.22
C LEU A 14 0.65 -30.51 -1.28
N SER A 15 -0.45 -29.97 -1.77
CA SER A 15 -0.44 -28.67 -2.39
C SER A 15 -0.03 -27.72 -1.29
N ALA A 16 1.26 -27.41 -1.23
CA ALA A 16 1.73 -26.24 -0.53
C ALA A 16 1.05 -25.05 -1.22
N THR A 17 -0.12 -24.68 -0.74
CA THR A 17 -0.65 -23.35 -0.99
C THR A 17 0.39 -22.41 -0.39
N ILE A 18 1.26 -21.89 -1.26
CA ILE A 18 2.00 -20.70 -0.93
C ILE A 18 0.88 -19.69 -0.73
N ALA A 19 0.51 -19.47 0.52
CA ALA A 19 -0.25 -18.31 0.89
C ALA A 19 0.64 -17.13 0.50
N VAL A 20 0.42 -16.59 -0.70
CA VAL A 20 0.86 -15.25 -1.00
C VAL A 20 0.09 -14.43 0.01
N ASP A 21 0.75 -14.00 1.06
CA ASP A 21 0.20 -13.09 2.05
C ASP A 21 -0.11 -11.79 1.34
N ALA A 22 -1.26 -11.76 0.66
CA ALA A 22 -1.82 -10.57 0.09
C ALA A 22 -2.00 -9.61 1.26
N GLY A 23 -1.24 -8.50 1.27
CA GLY A 23 -1.22 -7.54 2.35
C GLY A 23 -0.10 -7.71 3.37
N THR A 24 0.90 -8.57 3.12
CA THR A 24 2.12 -8.59 3.93
C THR A 24 2.77 -7.22 3.89
N ARG A 25 2.99 -6.65 5.08
CA ARG A 25 3.75 -5.41 5.22
C ARG A 25 5.12 -5.54 4.57
N PRO A 26 5.55 -4.57 3.77
CA PRO A 26 6.94 -4.50 3.34
C PRO A 26 7.90 -4.49 4.54
N SER A 27 9.07 -5.07 4.38
CA SER A 27 10.07 -5.21 5.46
C SER A 27 10.51 -3.87 6.08
N PHE A 28 10.38 -2.76 5.34
CA PHE A 28 10.71 -1.43 5.85
C PHE A 28 9.66 -0.84 6.79
N VAL A 29 8.45 -1.38 6.80
CA VAL A 29 7.36 -0.92 7.67
C VAL A 29 7.44 -1.67 8.99
N SER A 30 7.98 -1.03 10.01
CA SER A 30 8.13 -1.59 11.36
C SER A 30 6.85 -1.45 12.18
N ASP A 31 6.75 -2.25 13.26
CA ASP A 31 5.67 -2.12 14.24
C ASP A 31 5.66 -0.74 14.90
N ASP A 32 6.83 -0.14 15.12
CA ASP A 32 6.96 1.21 15.64
C ASP A 32 6.37 2.26 14.69
N MET A 33 6.58 2.13 13.39
CA MET A 33 5.95 2.99 12.37
C MET A 33 4.43 2.86 12.39
N ILE A 34 3.91 1.65 12.48
CA ILE A 34 2.46 1.40 12.60
C ILE A 34 1.90 2.04 13.87
N ALA A 35 2.56 1.85 15.00
CA ALA A 35 2.13 2.43 16.27
C ALA A 35 2.13 3.97 16.23
N LYS A 36 3.15 4.58 15.66
CA LYS A 36 3.23 6.04 15.49
C LYS A 36 2.21 6.60 14.50
N ALA A 37 1.86 5.84 13.48
CA ALA A 37 0.86 6.23 12.49
C ALA A 37 -0.58 6.06 12.99
N SER A 38 -0.82 5.30 14.05
CA SER A 38 -2.17 4.89 14.46
C SER A 38 -3.10 6.07 14.76
N SER A 39 -2.62 7.12 15.38
CA SER A 39 -3.42 8.32 15.67
C SER A 39 -3.83 9.05 14.38
N VAL A 40 -2.94 9.14 13.42
CA VAL A 40 -3.19 9.73 12.09
C VAL A 40 -4.20 8.88 11.33
N VAL A 41 -4.03 7.58 11.30
CA VAL A 41 -4.95 6.63 10.67
C VAL A 41 -6.36 6.78 11.24
N ASN A 42 -6.49 6.77 12.57
CA ASN A 42 -7.78 6.92 13.24
C ASN A 42 -8.44 8.27 12.94
N ALA A 43 -7.68 9.36 12.97
CA ALA A 43 -8.18 10.70 12.64
C ALA A 43 -8.66 10.77 11.19
N CYS A 44 -7.90 10.24 10.25
CA CYS A 44 -8.26 10.24 8.83
C CYS A 44 -9.43 9.30 8.51
N GLN A 45 -9.54 8.15 9.17
CA GLN A 45 -10.72 7.29 9.05
C GLN A 45 -12.00 7.99 9.54
N THR A 46 -11.92 8.67 10.68
CA THR A 46 -13.04 9.43 11.23
C THR A 46 -13.43 10.59 10.33
N GLN A 47 -12.47 11.33 9.83
CA GLN A 47 -12.70 12.50 8.97
C GLN A 47 -13.34 12.14 7.63
N THR A 48 -12.93 11.03 7.03
CA THR A 48 -13.34 10.65 5.66
C THR A 48 -14.46 9.61 5.63
N GLY A 49 -14.66 8.87 6.69
CA GLY A 49 -15.61 7.77 6.74
C GLY A 49 -15.17 6.52 5.99
N VAL A 50 -13.91 6.43 5.54
CA VAL A 50 -13.39 5.24 4.89
C VAL A 50 -13.41 4.05 5.85
N THR A 51 -13.75 2.87 5.34
CA THR A 51 -13.78 1.65 6.13
C THR A 51 -12.40 0.98 6.16
N THR A 52 -12.13 0.23 7.23
CA THR A 52 -10.93 -0.61 7.30
C THR A 52 -10.90 -1.62 6.15
N THR A 53 -12.05 -2.15 5.77
CA THR A 53 -12.19 -3.07 4.63
C THR A 53 -11.70 -2.45 3.32
N ASP A 54 -12.02 -1.19 3.05
CA ASP A 54 -11.56 -0.49 1.84
C ASP A 54 -10.04 -0.26 1.85
N ILE A 55 -9.48 0.07 3.01
CA ILE A 55 -8.03 0.23 3.19
C ILE A 55 -7.31 -1.11 2.95
N GLU A 56 -7.81 -2.18 3.54
CA GLU A 56 -7.26 -3.52 3.37
C GLU A 56 -7.39 -4.01 1.92
N ALA A 57 -8.47 -3.67 1.23
CA ALA A 57 -8.64 -3.99 -0.20
C ALA A 57 -7.51 -3.38 -1.04
N VAL A 58 -7.12 -2.14 -0.79
CA VAL A 58 -5.98 -1.50 -1.47
C VAL A 58 -4.68 -2.24 -1.16
N ARG A 59 -4.45 -2.60 0.08
CA ARG A 59 -3.26 -3.40 0.47
C ARG A 59 -3.20 -4.74 -0.27
N ASN A 60 -4.35 -5.29 -0.61
CA ASN A 60 -4.50 -6.53 -1.39
C ASN A 60 -4.52 -6.31 -2.91
N GLY A 61 -4.23 -5.10 -3.37
CA GLY A 61 -4.20 -4.77 -4.79
C GLY A 61 -5.57 -4.46 -5.41
N GLN A 62 -6.60 -4.30 -4.61
CA GLN A 62 -7.95 -3.95 -5.06
C GLN A 62 -8.17 -2.43 -4.90
N TRP A 63 -8.07 -1.72 -6.00
CA TRP A 63 -8.22 -0.27 -6.05
C TRP A 63 -9.67 0.13 -6.28
N LEU A 64 -10.43 0.17 -5.20
CA LEU A 64 -11.82 0.59 -5.22
C LEU A 64 -11.91 2.11 -5.47
N GLU A 65 -12.87 2.51 -6.29
CA GLU A 65 -13.14 3.92 -6.56
C GLU A 65 -14.24 4.42 -5.60
N GLY A 66 -13.85 5.17 -4.60
CA GLY A 66 -14.77 5.75 -3.65
C GLY A 66 -14.20 7.02 -3.03
N ARG A 67 -15.02 8.05 -2.92
CA ARG A 67 -14.59 9.36 -2.39
C ARG A 67 -13.98 9.27 -1.00
N PRO A 68 -14.54 8.51 -0.04
CA PRO A 68 -13.92 8.34 1.28
C PRO A 68 -12.49 7.79 1.22
N LEU A 69 -12.23 6.79 0.38
CA LEU A 69 -10.89 6.21 0.22
C LEU A 69 -9.91 7.20 -0.42
N MET A 70 -10.34 7.92 -1.45
CA MET A 70 -9.54 8.95 -2.11
C MET A 70 -9.14 10.06 -1.15
N CYS A 71 -10.09 10.56 -0.38
CA CYS A 71 -9.85 11.61 0.61
C CYS A 71 -9.07 11.12 1.83
N TYR A 72 -9.19 9.84 2.19
CA TYR A 72 -8.35 9.21 3.20
C TYR A 72 -6.87 9.26 2.81
N MET A 73 -6.54 8.94 1.58
CA MET A 73 -5.16 9.03 1.07
C MET A 73 -4.61 10.45 1.15
N TYR A 74 -5.41 11.45 0.78
CA TYR A 74 -5.00 12.84 0.90
C TYR A 74 -4.85 13.29 2.36
N CYS A 75 -5.77 12.88 3.23
CA CYS A 75 -5.72 13.15 4.66
C CYS A 75 -4.41 12.62 5.28
N LEU A 76 -4.01 11.41 4.93
CA LEU A 76 -2.72 10.85 5.39
C LEU A 76 -1.54 11.74 4.98
N TRP A 77 -1.52 12.20 3.73
CA TRP A 77 -0.47 13.09 3.26
C TRP A 77 -0.40 14.41 4.03
N GLU A 78 -1.55 15.02 4.28
CA GLU A 78 -1.61 16.24 5.07
C GLU A 78 -1.10 16.03 6.49
N GLN A 79 -1.58 14.97 7.14
CA GLN A 79 -1.23 14.66 8.53
C GLN A 79 0.24 14.26 8.70
N PHE A 80 0.82 13.60 7.70
CA PHE A 80 2.24 13.26 7.69
C PHE A 80 3.14 14.40 7.19
N GLY A 81 2.58 15.56 6.84
CA GLY A 81 3.35 16.71 6.37
C GLY A 81 3.98 16.52 4.98
N LEU A 82 3.34 15.74 4.12
CA LEU A 82 3.83 15.43 2.77
C LEU A 82 3.27 16.37 1.70
N VAL A 83 2.46 17.33 2.08
CA VAL A 83 1.82 18.30 1.18
C VAL A 83 2.48 19.66 1.37
N ASP A 84 2.78 20.36 0.28
CA ASP A 84 3.34 21.71 0.32
C ASP A 84 2.24 22.78 0.44
N ASP A 85 2.66 24.06 0.46
CA ASP A 85 1.74 25.21 0.58
C ASP A 85 0.75 25.34 -0.59
N LYS A 86 1.08 24.72 -1.72
CA LYS A 86 0.22 24.65 -2.91
C LYS A 86 -0.73 23.46 -2.90
N ARG A 87 -0.73 22.68 -1.82
CA ARG A 87 -1.47 21.42 -1.67
C ARG A 87 -1.05 20.34 -2.66
N GLU A 88 0.18 20.41 -3.15
CA GLU A 88 0.81 19.39 -3.98
C GLU A 88 1.75 18.52 -3.15
N LEU A 89 2.02 17.31 -3.66
CA LEU A 89 2.93 16.40 -3.00
C LEU A 89 4.35 16.97 -2.94
N SER A 90 4.91 17.08 -1.75
CA SER A 90 6.28 17.52 -1.54
C SER A 90 7.25 16.37 -1.85
N LEU A 91 8.03 16.50 -2.92
CA LEU A 91 9.07 15.53 -3.26
C LEU A 91 10.08 15.36 -2.12
N ASN A 92 10.51 16.47 -1.51
CA ASN A 92 11.45 16.42 -0.39
C ASN A 92 10.86 15.72 0.83
N GLY A 93 9.58 15.94 1.15
CA GLY A 93 8.88 15.24 2.21
C GLY A 93 8.85 13.75 2.00
N MET A 94 8.49 13.31 0.80
CA MET A 94 8.48 11.90 0.41
C MET A 94 9.88 11.29 0.44
N LEU A 95 10.88 11.96 -0.08
CA LEU A 95 12.27 11.48 -0.07
C LEU A 95 12.82 11.36 1.35
N THR A 96 12.46 12.27 2.24
CA THR A 96 12.86 12.21 3.66
C THR A 96 12.31 10.95 4.32
N PHE A 97 11.07 10.61 4.04
CA PHE A 97 10.45 9.38 4.54
C PHE A 97 11.20 8.12 4.07
N PHE A 98 11.69 8.11 2.82
CA PHE A 98 12.40 6.97 2.22
C PHE A 98 13.93 7.06 2.32
N GLN A 99 14.51 8.08 2.96
CA GLN A 99 15.97 8.24 3.06
C GLN A 99 16.70 7.06 3.72
N ARG A 100 16.00 6.28 4.51
CA ARG A 100 16.56 5.12 5.23
C ARG A 100 16.72 3.87 4.37
N MET A 101 16.38 3.96 3.07
CA MET A 101 16.45 2.83 2.14
C MET A 101 17.27 3.17 0.89
N PRO A 102 18.62 3.29 1.02
CA PRO A 102 19.48 3.67 -0.10
C PRO A 102 19.34 2.77 -1.32
N ALA A 103 19.07 1.46 -1.10
CA ALA A 103 18.92 0.48 -2.18
C ALA A 103 17.75 0.78 -3.12
N TYR A 104 16.70 1.44 -2.63
CA TYR A 104 15.49 1.73 -3.42
C TYR A 104 15.39 3.19 -3.87
N ARG A 105 16.34 4.02 -3.50
CA ARG A 105 16.27 5.46 -3.71
C ARG A 105 15.99 5.86 -5.16
N ALA A 106 16.71 5.27 -6.11
CA ALA A 106 16.53 5.58 -7.53
C ALA A 106 15.14 5.17 -8.05
N GLU A 107 14.65 4.00 -7.64
CA GLU A 107 13.32 3.51 -7.97
C GLU A 107 12.22 4.40 -7.39
N VAL A 108 12.33 4.78 -6.13
CA VAL A 108 11.39 5.67 -5.44
C VAL A 108 11.35 7.04 -6.12
N GLN A 109 12.50 7.64 -6.41
CA GLN A 109 12.57 8.94 -7.08
C GLN A 109 11.92 8.91 -8.47
N ARG A 110 12.17 7.86 -9.23
CA ARG A 110 11.57 7.67 -10.55
C ARG A 110 10.05 7.53 -10.46
N ALA A 111 9.57 6.67 -9.57
CA ALA A 111 8.14 6.46 -9.36
C ALA A 111 7.43 7.75 -8.95
N ILE A 112 7.99 8.53 -8.03
CA ILE A 112 7.43 9.81 -7.60
C ILE A 112 7.33 10.79 -8.78
N ARG A 113 8.40 10.95 -9.56
CA ARG A 113 8.41 11.88 -10.70
C ARG A 113 7.40 11.49 -11.77
N GLU A 114 7.33 10.22 -12.11
CA GLU A 114 6.40 9.71 -13.12
C GLU A 114 4.95 9.87 -12.65
N CYS A 115 4.66 9.53 -11.40
CA CYS A 115 3.31 9.58 -10.86
C CYS A 115 2.82 11.02 -10.62
N LYS A 116 3.69 11.95 -10.28
CA LYS A 116 3.33 13.38 -10.22
C LYS A 116 2.88 13.94 -11.56
N ARG A 117 3.41 13.43 -12.67
CA ARG A 117 3.02 13.89 -14.01
C ARG A 117 1.63 13.43 -14.43
N ILE A 118 1.21 12.25 -14.00
CA ILE A 118 -0.07 11.67 -14.41
C ILE A 118 -1.19 11.90 -13.39
N ALA A 119 -0.85 12.20 -12.14
CA ALA A 119 -1.83 12.51 -11.12
C ALA A 119 -2.51 13.84 -11.40
N GLY A 120 -3.81 13.91 -11.20
CA GLY A 120 -4.61 15.09 -11.48
C GLY A 120 -5.96 15.07 -10.77
N GLY A 121 -6.78 16.09 -11.07
CA GLY A 121 -8.07 16.30 -10.44
C GLY A 121 -7.98 17.11 -9.14
N ASP A 122 -9.02 17.02 -8.31
CA ASP A 122 -8.98 17.62 -6.98
C ASP A 122 -7.99 16.90 -6.04
N ASN A 123 -7.79 17.41 -4.84
CA ASN A 123 -6.80 16.88 -3.90
C ASN A 123 -6.99 15.38 -3.60
N CYS A 124 -8.22 14.95 -3.38
CA CYS A 124 -8.54 13.56 -3.11
C CYS A 124 -8.24 12.66 -4.32
N GLN A 125 -8.65 13.09 -5.49
CA GLN A 125 -8.43 12.39 -6.75
C GLN A 125 -6.94 12.33 -7.11
N TYR A 126 -6.23 13.42 -6.90
CA TYR A 126 -4.77 13.49 -7.08
C TYR A 126 -4.06 12.47 -6.19
N ALA A 127 -4.39 12.42 -4.89
CA ALA A 127 -3.80 11.48 -3.97
C ALA A 127 -4.08 10.04 -4.37
N TYR A 128 -5.30 9.72 -4.76
CA TYR A 128 -5.68 8.38 -5.20
C TYR A 128 -4.92 7.95 -6.46
N THR A 129 -4.94 8.78 -7.48
CA THR A 129 -4.27 8.50 -8.76
C THR A 129 -2.76 8.34 -8.56
N PHE A 130 -2.16 9.20 -7.75
CA PHE A 130 -0.75 9.10 -7.40
C PHE A 130 -0.42 7.79 -6.68
N ASN A 131 -1.18 7.44 -5.63
CA ASN A 131 -0.96 6.22 -4.85
C ASN A 131 -1.06 4.97 -5.73
N LYS A 132 -2.07 4.91 -6.59
CA LYS A 132 -2.26 3.80 -7.52
C LYS A 132 -1.09 3.67 -8.49
N CYS A 133 -0.69 4.77 -9.11
CA CYS A 133 0.50 4.80 -9.98
C CYS A 133 1.76 4.36 -9.25
N TYR A 134 1.99 4.89 -8.05
CA TYR A 134 3.17 4.57 -7.25
C TYR A 134 3.22 3.09 -6.87
N ALA A 135 2.10 2.52 -6.43
CA ALA A 135 2.01 1.10 -6.08
C ALA A 135 2.31 0.18 -7.28
N GLU A 136 1.94 0.59 -8.49
CA GLU A 136 2.25 -0.14 -9.72
C GLU A 136 3.73 -0.02 -10.11
N ARG A 137 4.34 1.15 -9.89
CA ARG A 137 5.75 1.45 -10.27
C ARG A 137 6.76 0.90 -9.28
N SER A 138 6.44 0.93 -7.99
CA SER A 138 7.34 0.51 -6.93
C SER A 138 6.58 -0.25 -5.83
N PRO A 139 6.04 -1.44 -6.13
CA PRO A 139 5.21 -2.19 -5.19
C PRO A 139 5.94 -2.55 -3.90
N ARG A 140 7.23 -2.83 -3.96
CA ARG A 140 8.02 -3.19 -2.78
C ARG A 140 8.32 -2.03 -1.82
N THR A 141 8.08 -0.80 -2.24
CA THR A 141 8.26 0.39 -1.40
C THR A 141 6.94 1.09 -1.09
N TYR A 142 5.81 0.51 -1.51
CA TYR A 142 4.48 1.04 -1.27
C TYR A 142 3.83 0.37 -0.05
N TYR A 143 3.22 1.18 0.80
CA TYR A 143 2.32 0.72 1.86
C TYR A 143 1.27 1.79 2.17
N LEU A 144 0.01 1.39 2.22
CA LEU A 144 -1.08 2.25 2.69
C LEU A 144 -1.31 1.96 4.18
N PHE A 145 -1.09 2.96 5.02
CA PHE A 145 -1.35 2.87 6.47
C PHE A 145 -2.83 2.80 6.79
#